data_d410f275ba1fd674daa929d38c9897d3
#
_entry.id   d410f275ba1fd674daa929d38c9897d3
#
_cell.length_a   1.000
_cell.length_b   1.000
_cell.length_c   1.000
_cell.angle_alpha   90.00
_cell.angle_beta   90.00
_cell.angle_gamma   90.00
#
_symmetry.space_group_name_H-M   'P 1'
#
loop_
_entity.id
_entity.type
_entity.pdbx_description
1 polymer ?
#
loop_
_entity_poly.entity_id
_entity_poly.type
_entity_poly.pdbx_seq_one_letter_code
_entity_poly.pdbx_strand_id
1 'polypeptide(L)'
;MKNSTLLFRSLATIIFISGIAHLVSYASHKDDITYNESVNIIEEYNLKEDKNSKANNNPKTDYIVGKWKVNYNSEDFIGAVLYNIKKEGENFNAYVYQYQDKNDNSEKAEGSKALIIKNFDGYQGKGVYTIEYEQQQYQVDCQIDMIDENNFKLSYNYYGYSDVETWKRQ
;
A
#
# COMPACT_ATOMS: atom_id res chain seq x y z
N MET A 1 22.59 -0.78 21.96
CA MET A 1 21.78 -1.82 21.30
C MET A 1 20.32 -1.90 21.78
N LYS A 2 19.84 -1.08 22.72
CA LYS A 2 18.44 -1.16 23.23
C LYS A 2 17.45 -0.19 22.54
N ASN A 3 17.92 0.80 21.80
CA ASN A 3 17.06 1.90 21.32
C ASN A 3 16.41 1.62 19.94
N SER A 4 17.07 0.87 19.05
CA SER A 4 16.50 0.56 17.74
C SER A 4 15.31 -0.39 17.83
N THR A 5 15.36 -1.37 18.74
CA THR A 5 14.26 -2.30 18.98
C THR A 5 13.02 -1.61 19.57
N LEU A 6 13.22 -0.51 20.32
CA LEU A 6 12.14 0.33 20.85
C LEU A 6 11.45 1.16 19.76
N LEU A 7 12.21 1.64 18.77
CA LEU A 7 11.68 2.41 17.64
C LEU A 7 10.80 1.53 16.74
N PHE A 8 11.26 0.33 16.39
CA PHE A 8 10.47 -0.64 15.63
C PHE A 8 9.19 -1.07 16.37
N ARG A 9 9.28 -1.26 17.69
CA ARG A 9 8.09 -1.58 18.51
C ARG A 9 7.10 -0.41 18.58
N SER A 10 7.59 0.82 18.60
CA SER A 10 6.76 2.03 18.58
C SER A 10 6.03 2.17 17.24
N LEU A 11 6.72 1.97 16.11
CA LEU A 11 6.13 2.05 14.78
C LEU A 11 5.08 0.96 14.57
N ALA A 12 5.37 -0.29 14.94
CA ALA A 12 4.43 -1.40 14.87
C ALA A 12 3.21 -1.21 15.79
N THR A 13 3.40 -0.63 16.98
CA THR A 13 2.31 -0.35 17.94
C THR A 13 1.39 0.76 17.43
N ILE A 14 1.94 1.77 16.75
CA ILE A 14 1.17 2.88 16.17
C ILE A 14 0.25 2.36 15.05
N ILE A 15 0.76 1.50 14.18
CA ILE A 15 -0.03 0.86 13.11
C ILE A 15 -1.16 -0.01 13.70
N PHE A 16 -0.91 -0.70 14.83
CA PHE A 16 -1.89 -1.56 15.48
C PHE A 16 -3.03 -0.77 16.14
N ILE A 17 -2.74 0.37 16.76
CA ILE A 17 -3.76 1.21 17.42
C ILE A 17 -4.67 1.90 16.39
N SER A 18 -4.15 2.34 15.24
CA SER A 18 -4.96 2.94 14.18
C SER A 18 -5.92 1.94 13.53
N GLY A 19 -5.52 0.68 13.38
CA GLY A 19 -6.39 -0.38 12.86
C GLY A 19 -7.60 -0.69 13.75
N ILE A 20 -7.44 -0.65 15.07
CA ILE A 20 -8.53 -0.91 16.02
C ILE A 20 -9.53 0.25 16.07
N ALA A 21 -9.07 1.50 15.96
CA ALA A 21 -9.95 2.67 15.94
C ALA A 21 -10.91 2.68 14.73
N HIS A 22 -10.47 2.22 13.57
CA HIS A 22 -11.32 2.06 12.39
C HIS A 22 -12.39 0.95 12.56
N LEU A 23 -12.07 -0.14 13.23
CA LEU A 23 -13.03 -1.22 13.50
C LEU A 23 -14.15 -0.78 14.45
N VAL A 24 -13.84 0.03 15.47
CA VAL A 24 -14.83 0.55 16.43
C VAL A 24 -15.74 1.57 15.76
N SER A 25 -15.23 2.44 14.88
CA SER A 25 -16.06 3.41 14.14
C SER A 25 -17.03 2.74 13.17
N TYR A 26 -16.67 1.61 12.59
CA TYR A 26 -17.54 0.85 11.68
C TYR A 26 -18.66 0.12 12.40
N ALA A 27 -18.46 -0.28 13.66
CA ALA A 27 -19.46 -0.96 14.49
C ALA A 27 -20.52 -0.01 15.06
N SER A 28 -20.21 1.28 15.21
CA SER A 28 -21.13 2.28 15.80
C SER A 28 -22.12 2.89 14.80
N HIS A 29 -22.05 2.56 13.52
CA HIS A 29 -22.92 3.16 12.48
C HIS A 29 -24.00 2.22 11.96
N LYS A 30 -24.36 1.19 12.72
CA LYS A 30 -25.29 0.14 12.27
C LYS A 30 -26.61 0.09 13.05
N ASP A 31 -27.12 1.23 13.48
CA ASP A 31 -28.50 1.30 13.98
C ASP A 31 -29.16 2.56 13.40
N ASP A 32 -29.90 2.38 12.32
CA ASP A 32 -31.15 3.06 11.93
C ASP A 32 -31.42 2.81 10.43
N ILE A 33 -31.95 1.62 10.11
CA ILE A 33 -32.72 1.44 8.87
C ILE A 33 -34.04 0.80 9.24
N THR A 34 -35.07 1.65 9.26
CA THR A 34 -36.47 1.29 9.36
C THR A 34 -36.90 0.43 8.18
N TYR A 35 -37.47 -0.72 8.47
CA TYR A 35 -38.12 -1.62 7.50
C TYR A 35 -39.30 -0.94 6.83
N ASN A 36 -39.30 -0.93 5.50
CA ASN A 36 -40.53 -0.94 4.73
C ASN A 36 -40.51 -2.16 3.80
N GLU A 37 -41.44 -3.05 4.11
CA GLU A 37 -41.84 -4.21 3.32
C GLU A 37 -42.35 -3.77 1.94
N SER A 38 -41.82 -4.34 0.86
CA SER A 38 -42.63 -4.94 -0.17
C SER A 38 -41.83 -5.49 -1.35
N VAL A 39 -42.17 -6.71 -1.68
CA VAL A 39 -42.13 -7.39 -2.96
C VAL A 39 -40.88 -8.14 -3.38
N ASN A 40 -41.02 -9.48 -3.25
CA ASN A 40 -40.31 -10.56 -3.92
C ASN A 40 -40.01 -10.31 -5.39
N ILE A 41 -38.73 -10.37 -5.77
CA ILE A 41 -38.33 -11.07 -7.00
C ILE A 41 -37.04 -11.85 -6.64
N ILE A 42 -37.20 -13.17 -6.54
CA ILE A 42 -36.09 -14.10 -6.51
C ILE A 42 -35.53 -14.18 -7.92
N GLU A 43 -34.51 -13.43 -8.24
CA GLU A 43 -33.61 -13.76 -9.34
C GLU A 43 -32.40 -14.47 -8.76
N GLU A 44 -32.41 -15.77 -8.96
CA GLU A 44 -31.31 -16.69 -8.70
C GLU A 44 -30.16 -16.34 -9.65
N TYR A 45 -29.31 -15.38 -9.26
CA TYR A 45 -28.05 -15.19 -9.93
C TYR A 45 -27.12 -16.33 -9.56
N ASN A 46 -27.09 -17.33 -10.41
CA ASN A 46 -26.03 -18.31 -10.48
C ASN A 46 -24.68 -17.57 -10.54
N LEU A 47 -24.05 -17.41 -9.40
CA LEU A 47 -22.62 -17.11 -9.28
C LEU A 47 -21.85 -18.31 -9.84
N LYS A 48 -21.75 -18.38 -11.16
CA LYS A 48 -20.65 -19.12 -11.76
C LYS A 48 -19.39 -18.37 -11.38
N GLU A 49 -18.67 -18.91 -10.40
CA GLU A 49 -17.26 -18.62 -10.22
C GLU A 49 -16.56 -18.83 -11.57
N ASP A 50 -16.30 -17.73 -12.24
CA ASP A 50 -15.51 -17.74 -13.46
C ASP A 50 -14.03 -17.95 -13.06
N LYS A 51 -13.68 -19.22 -12.83
CA LYS A 51 -12.31 -19.69 -12.53
C LYS A 51 -11.37 -19.54 -13.74
N ASN A 52 -11.68 -18.69 -14.70
CA ASN A 52 -10.90 -18.48 -15.90
C ASN A 52 -10.51 -17.01 -16.14
N SER A 53 -10.16 -16.26 -15.10
CA SER A 53 -9.34 -15.09 -15.34
C SER A 53 -7.91 -15.58 -15.65
N LYS A 54 -7.65 -15.92 -16.89
CA LYS A 54 -6.28 -15.94 -17.42
C LYS A 54 -5.71 -14.57 -17.08
N ALA A 55 -4.77 -14.54 -16.14
CA ALA A 55 -4.03 -13.32 -15.82
C ALA A 55 -3.50 -12.80 -17.16
N ASN A 56 -4.03 -11.65 -17.58
CA ASN A 56 -3.63 -11.02 -18.83
C ASN A 56 -2.20 -10.53 -18.64
N ASN A 57 -1.26 -11.43 -18.97
CA ASN A 57 0.16 -11.18 -18.73
C ASN A 57 0.63 -10.17 -19.79
N ASN A 58 0.94 -8.95 -19.35
CA ASN A 58 1.47 -7.89 -20.21
C ASN A 58 2.94 -7.63 -19.87
N PRO A 59 3.90 -8.21 -20.63
CA PRO A 59 5.33 -8.05 -20.34
C PRO A 59 5.80 -6.60 -20.27
N LYS A 60 5.11 -5.69 -20.98
CA LYS A 60 5.47 -4.26 -20.97
C LYS A 60 5.19 -3.55 -19.66
N THR A 61 4.27 -4.08 -18.85
CA THR A 61 3.88 -3.48 -17.57
C THR A 61 4.18 -4.40 -16.40
N ASP A 62 4.09 -5.73 -16.58
CA ASP A 62 4.17 -6.68 -15.50
C ASP A 62 5.58 -6.84 -14.91
N TYR A 63 6.57 -6.28 -15.60
CA TYR A 63 7.94 -6.26 -15.06
C TYR A 63 8.07 -5.43 -13.77
N ILE A 64 7.14 -4.51 -13.46
CA ILE A 64 7.12 -3.78 -12.18
C ILE A 64 6.83 -4.69 -10.98
N VAL A 65 6.21 -5.86 -11.20
CA VAL A 65 5.92 -6.84 -10.16
C VAL A 65 7.22 -7.36 -9.54
N GLY A 66 7.24 -7.50 -8.23
CA GLY A 66 8.39 -8.03 -7.49
C GLY A 66 8.71 -7.22 -6.24
N LYS A 67 9.93 -7.42 -5.74
CA LYS A 67 10.40 -6.82 -4.51
C LYS A 67 11.16 -5.53 -4.78
N TRP A 68 10.87 -4.52 -3.96
CA TRP A 68 11.43 -3.18 -4.07
C TRP A 68 11.86 -2.66 -2.71
N LYS A 69 12.87 -1.81 -2.69
CA LYS A 69 13.45 -1.22 -1.49
C LYS A 69 13.49 0.30 -1.62
N VAL A 70 13.07 1.00 -0.58
CA VAL A 70 13.22 2.44 -0.41
C VAL A 70 14.10 2.69 0.80
N ASN A 71 15.14 3.51 0.64
CA ASN A 71 16.00 3.91 1.74
C ASN A 71 15.54 5.26 2.27
N TYR A 72 15.44 5.36 3.59
CA TYR A 72 15.07 6.57 4.32
C TYR A 72 16.25 7.05 5.16
N ASN A 73 16.45 8.37 5.19
CA ASN A 73 17.45 9.02 6.01
C ASN A 73 16.85 10.31 6.57
N SER A 74 15.85 10.17 7.43
CA SER A 74 15.19 11.26 8.14
C SER A 74 15.58 11.29 9.62
N GLU A 75 15.19 12.34 10.34
CA GLU A 75 15.40 12.42 11.79
C GLU A 75 14.66 11.31 12.54
N ASP A 76 13.48 10.91 12.04
CA ASP A 76 12.61 9.93 12.67
C ASP A 76 13.00 8.48 12.32
N PHE A 77 13.53 8.25 11.11
CA PHE A 77 13.86 6.91 10.64
C PHE A 77 15.06 6.89 9.70
N ILE A 78 16.09 6.14 10.10
CA ILE A 78 17.25 5.81 9.25
C ILE A 78 17.22 4.31 8.99
N GLY A 79 16.98 3.93 7.74
CA GLY A 79 16.84 2.52 7.38
C GLY A 79 16.23 2.33 6.00
N ALA A 80 15.53 1.23 5.81
CA ALA A 80 14.83 0.95 4.58
C ALA A 80 13.49 0.26 4.82
N VAL A 81 12.56 0.47 3.91
CA VAL A 81 11.30 -0.26 3.83
C VAL A 81 11.31 -1.10 2.57
N LEU A 82 10.95 -2.37 2.69
CA LEU A 82 10.88 -3.31 1.60
C LEU A 82 9.43 -3.61 1.27
N TYR A 83 9.14 -3.49 -0.02
CA TYR A 83 7.80 -3.64 -0.59
C TYR A 83 7.73 -4.83 -1.54
N ASN A 84 6.58 -5.45 -1.62
CA ASN A 84 6.26 -6.45 -2.63
C ASN A 84 5.13 -5.93 -3.51
N ILE A 85 5.44 -5.64 -4.77
CA ILE A 85 4.45 -5.22 -5.77
C ILE A 85 3.81 -6.45 -6.39
N LYS A 86 2.48 -6.51 -6.38
CA LYS A 86 1.66 -7.55 -6.97
C LYS A 86 0.67 -6.95 -7.97
N LYS A 87 0.39 -7.68 -9.03
CA LYS A 87 -0.69 -7.33 -9.96
C LYS A 87 -2.02 -7.82 -9.40
N GLU A 88 -2.98 -6.93 -9.30
CA GLU A 88 -4.34 -7.21 -8.84
C GLU A 88 -5.35 -6.55 -9.79
N GLY A 89 -5.91 -7.35 -10.68
CA GLY A 89 -6.71 -6.85 -11.79
C GLY A 89 -5.87 -6.00 -12.75
N GLU A 90 -6.28 -4.76 -12.94
CA GLU A 90 -5.58 -3.78 -13.80
C GLU A 90 -4.58 -2.90 -13.02
N ASN A 91 -4.53 -3.05 -11.69
CA ASN A 91 -3.66 -2.26 -10.83
C ASN A 91 -2.44 -3.07 -10.36
N PHE A 92 -1.40 -2.34 -9.93
CA PHE A 92 -0.28 -2.92 -9.22
C PHE A 92 -0.27 -2.37 -7.80
N ASN A 93 -0.34 -3.26 -6.81
CA ASN A 93 -0.41 -2.90 -5.40
C ASN A 93 0.89 -3.26 -4.69
N ALA A 94 1.49 -2.28 -3.99
CA ALA A 94 2.66 -2.50 -3.17
C ALA A 94 2.29 -2.71 -1.71
N TYR A 95 2.82 -3.77 -1.13
CA TYR A 95 2.62 -4.15 0.26
C TYR A 95 3.95 -4.10 1.01
N VAL A 96 3.96 -3.44 2.17
CA VAL A 96 5.12 -3.46 3.06
C VAL A 96 5.29 -4.88 3.60
N TYR A 97 6.45 -5.48 3.40
CA TYR A 97 6.69 -6.82 3.92
C TYR A 97 7.85 -6.91 4.91
N GLN A 98 8.70 -5.89 4.96
CA GLN A 98 9.87 -5.88 5.84
C GLN A 98 10.37 -4.46 6.09
N TYR A 99 10.82 -4.22 7.31
CA TYR A 99 11.61 -3.05 7.69
C TYR A 99 13.06 -3.46 7.90
N GLN A 100 13.98 -2.53 7.63
CA GLN A 100 15.41 -2.73 7.81
C GLN A 100 16.00 -1.52 8.52
N ASP A 101 16.75 -1.72 9.60
CA ASP A 101 17.44 -0.62 10.28
C ASP A 101 18.76 -0.27 9.60
N LYS A 102 19.46 0.77 10.10
CA LYS A 102 20.75 1.21 9.59
C LYS A 102 21.89 0.17 9.70
N ASN A 103 21.69 -0.89 10.47
CA ASN A 103 22.65 -1.98 10.66
C ASN A 103 22.22 -3.24 9.90
N ASP A 104 21.27 -3.10 8.95
CA ASP A 104 20.68 -4.20 8.19
C ASP A 104 19.91 -5.26 9.02
N ASN A 105 19.60 -4.96 10.29
CA ASN A 105 18.69 -5.81 11.04
C ASN A 105 17.29 -5.68 10.46
N SER A 106 16.63 -6.79 10.27
CA SER A 106 15.35 -6.84 9.57
C SER A 106 14.23 -7.29 10.49
N GLU A 107 13.06 -6.66 10.34
CA GLU A 107 11.81 -7.05 10.99
C GLU A 107 10.72 -7.22 9.95
N LYS A 108 9.96 -8.31 10.07
CA LYS A 108 8.84 -8.58 9.16
C LYS A 108 7.70 -7.63 9.43
N ALA A 109 7.15 -7.05 8.36
CA ALA A 109 5.96 -6.20 8.43
C ALA A 109 4.67 -7.03 8.26
N GLU A 110 3.54 -6.47 8.69
CA GLU A 110 2.22 -7.12 8.64
C GLU A 110 1.60 -7.18 7.23
N GLY A 111 2.24 -6.57 6.22
CA GLY A 111 1.75 -6.61 4.84
C GLY A 111 0.71 -5.53 4.52
N SER A 112 0.78 -4.36 5.16
CA SER A 112 -0.08 -3.22 4.85
C SER A 112 0.12 -2.74 3.41
N LYS A 113 -0.98 -2.37 2.75
CA LYS A 113 -0.94 -1.81 1.40
C LYS A 113 -0.52 -0.34 1.49
N ALA A 114 0.64 -0.01 0.89
CA ALA A 114 1.20 1.33 0.89
C ALA A 114 0.96 2.09 -0.41
N LEU A 115 0.90 1.39 -1.57
CA LEU A 115 0.80 2.03 -2.87
C LEU A 115 -0.17 1.26 -3.77
N ILE A 116 -1.00 2.00 -4.49
CA ILE A 116 -1.84 1.50 -5.58
C ILE A 116 -1.42 2.23 -6.84
N ILE A 117 -0.83 1.52 -7.79
CA ILE A 117 -0.45 2.07 -9.09
C ILE A 117 -1.58 1.79 -10.09
N LYS A 118 -2.08 2.83 -10.71
CA LYS A 118 -3.13 2.81 -11.74
C LYS A 118 -2.58 3.33 -13.06
N ASN A 119 -3.17 2.91 -14.17
CA ASN A 119 -2.82 3.43 -15.51
C ASN A 119 -1.32 3.38 -15.81
N PHE A 120 -0.65 2.32 -15.40
CA PHE A 120 0.77 2.12 -15.68
C PHE A 120 0.98 1.66 -17.12
N ASP A 121 1.74 2.41 -17.91
CA ASP A 121 2.00 2.15 -19.33
C ASP A 121 3.33 1.41 -19.60
N GLY A 122 4.08 1.14 -18.53
CA GLY A 122 5.42 0.56 -18.57
C GLY A 122 6.53 1.59 -18.38
N TYR A 123 6.24 2.89 -18.43
CA TYR A 123 7.20 3.98 -18.19
C TYR A 123 6.72 4.92 -17.10
N GLN A 124 5.43 5.19 -17.09
CA GLN A 124 4.80 6.11 -16.16
C GLN A 124 3.51 5.49 -15.62
N GLY A 125 3.11 5.94 -14.45
CA GLY A 125 1.85 5.57 -13.83
C GLY A 125 1.37 6.64 -12.86
N LYS A 126 0.07 6.64 -12.60
CA LYS A 126 -0.52 7.41 -11.51
C LYS A 126 -0.99 6.46 -10.43
N GLY A 127 -1.02 6.93 -9.21
CA GLY A 127 -1.40 6.06 -8.12
C GLY A 127 -1.91 6.82 -6.91
N VAL A 128 -2.16 6.03 -5.87
CA VAL A 128 -2.48 6.52 -4.54
C VAL A 128 -1.46 5.94 -3.59
N TYR A 129 -0.75 6.80 -2.91
CA TYR A 129 0.28 6.44 -1.93
C TYR A 129 -0.21 6.76 -0.53
N THR A 130 0.05 5.87 0.43
CA THR A 130 -0.29 6.08 1.84
C THR A 130 0.94 6.64 2.55
N ILE A 131 0.85 7.87 3.00
CA ILE A 131 1.87 8.53 3.83
C ILE A 131 1.40 8.56 5.28
N GLU A 132 2.35 8.62 6.20
CA GLU A 132 2.09 8.87 7.61
C GLU A 132 2.60 10.26 7.97
N TYR A 133 1.73 11.08 8.56
CA TYR A 133 2.05 12.41 9.07
C TYR A 133 1.36 12.62 10.41
N GLU A 134 2.09 13.03 11.44
CA GLU A 134 1.60 13.23 12.80
C GLU A 134 0.80 12.03 13.34
N GLN A 135 1.30 10.81 13.13
CA GLN A 135 0.69 9.54 13.54
C GLN A 135 -0.67 9.24 12.88
N GLN A 136 -0.99 9.93 11.80
CA GLN A 136 -2.19 9.68 11.00
C GLN A 136 -1.80 9.26 9.58
N GLN A 137 -2.60 8.38 8.98
CA GLN A 137 -2.39 7.93 7.62
C GLN A 137 -3.23 8.74 6.65
N TYR A 138 -2.60 9.20 5.59
CA TYR A 138 -3.23 9.96 4.51
C TYR A 138 -2.99 9.28 3.18
N GLN A 139 -4.01 9.25 2.35
CA GLN A 139 -3.90 8.81 0.97
C GLN A 139 -3.68 10.02 0.08
N VAL A 140 -2.59 10.01 -0.66
CA VAL A 140 -2.19 11.11 -1.54
C VAL A 140 -2.03 10.61 -2.96
N ASP A 141 -2.42 11.43 -3.93
CA ASP A 141 -2.14 11.13 -5.32
C ASP A 141 -0.65 11.17 -5.58
N CYS A 142 -0.15 10.21 -6.35
CA CYS A 142 1.26 10.11 -6.68
C CYS A 142 1.47 9.83 -8.17
N GLN A 143 2.67 10.18 -8.63
CA GLN A 143 3.19 9.88 -9.95
C GLN A 143 4.33 8.86 -9.81
N ILE A 144 4.34 7.87 -10.70
CA ILE A 144 5.40 6.87 -10.82
C ILE A 144 6.11 7.11 -12.15
N ASP A 145 7.44 7.25 -12.12
CA ASP A 145 8.27 7.41 -13.31
C ASP A 145 9.42 6.40 -13.28
N MET A 146 9.43 5.47 -14.24
CA MET A 146 10.52 4.51 -14.37
C MET A 146 11.80 5.22 -14.81
N ILE A 147 12.91 4.96 -14.11
CA ILE A 147 14.25 5.37 -14.53
C ILE A 147 14.83 4.29 -15.44
N ASP A 148 14.68 3.04 -15.04
CA ASP A 148 15.04 1.82 -15.72
C ASP A 148 14.24 0.62 -15.16
N GLU A 149 14.51 -0.60 -15.58
CA GLU A 149 13.80 -1.81 -15.12
C GLU A 149 13.98 -2.11 -13.63
N ASN A 150 15.00 -1.51 -13.00
CA ASN A 150 15.38 -1.77 -11.61
C ASN A 150 15.18 -0.55 -10.70
N ASN A 151 14.81 0.60 -11.25
CA ASN A 151 14.64 1.82 -10.49
C ASN A 151 13.45 2.63 -10.99
N PHE A 152 12.63 3.12 -10.06
CA PHE A 152 11.63 4.13 -10.37
C PHE A 152 11.57 5.22 -9.30
N LYS A 153 11.05 6.38 -9.68
CA LYS A 153 10.70 7.47 -8.78
C LYS A 153 9.22 7.43 -8.49
N LEU A 154 8.88 7.62 -7.23
CA LEU A 154 7.53 7.93 -6.77
C LEU A 154 7.55 9.37 -6.26
N SER A 155 6.72 10.23 -6.81
CA SER A 155 6.61 11.62 -6.40
C SER A 155 5.17 11.93 -5.99
N TYR A 156 5.01 12.74 -4.94
CA TYR A 156 3.71 13.21 -4.46
C TYR A 156 3.81 14.64 -3.93
N ASN A 157 2.66 15.29 -3.84
CA ASN A 157 2.51 16.60 -3.21
C ASN A 157 1.27 16.57 -2.30
N TYR A 158 1.43 16.98 -1.05
CA TYR A 158 0.36 17.05 -0.07
C TYR A 158 0.43 18.39 0.67
N TYR A 159 -0.53 19.28 0.40
CA TYR A 159 -0.63 20.62 1.00
C TYR A 159 0.68 21.43 0.99
N GLY A 160 1.43 21.36 -0.10
CA GLY A 160 2.71 22.06 -0.26
C GLY A 160 3.94 21.30 0.27
N TYR A 161 3.73 20.18 0.96
CA TYR A 161 4.79 19.22 1.22
C TYR A 161 4.94 18.29 0.02
N SER A 162 6.10 18.28 -0.58
CA SER A 162 6.41 17.41 -1.73
C SER A 162 7.62 16.55 -1.42
N ASP A 163 7.58 15.30 -1.84
CA ASP A 163 8.69 14.38 -1.72
C ASP A 163 8.83 13.50 -2.96
N VAL A 164 10.04 12.97 -3.15
CA VAL A 164 10.41 12.06 -4.23
C VAL A 164 11.21 10.90 -3.68
N GLU A 165 10.60 9.74 -3.66
CA GLU A 165 11.26 8.50 -3.26
C GLU A 165 11.87 7.78 -4.45
N THR A 166 13.02 7.16 -4.25
CA THR A 166 13.62 6.25 -5.24
C THR A 166 13.43 4.81 -4.78
N TRP A 167 12.68 4.06 -5.56
CA TRP A 167 12.41 2.64 -5.37
C TRP A 167 13.41 1.82 -6.18
N LYS A 168 14.11 0.91 -5.55
CA LYS A 168 15.13 0.04 -6.17
C LYS A 168 14.71 -1.42 -6.07
N ARG A 169 14.83 -2.13 -7.17
CA ARG A 169 14.55 -3.59 -7.23
C ARG A 169 15.52 -4.36 -6.33
N GLN A 170 15.01 -5.43 -5.70
CA GLN A 170 15.76 -6.36 -4.85
C GLN A 170 16.02 -7.69 -5.55
#